data_e612e68061234558dc96bc2eebb62668
#
_entry.id   e612e68061234558dc96bc2eebb62668
#
_cell.length_a   1.000
_cell.length_b   1.000
_cell.length_c   1.000
_cell.angle_alpha   90.00
_cell.angle_beta   90.00
_cell.angle_gamma   90.00
#
_symmetry.space_group_name_H-M   'P 1'
#
loop_
_entity.id
_entity.type
_entity.pdbx_description
1 polymer ?
#
loop_
_entity_poly.entity_id
_entity_poly.type
_entity_poly.pdbx_seq_one_letter_code
_entity_poly.pdbx_strand_id
1 'polypeptide(L)'
;FDALYQATDAGLLSRAISWSGRTPEAADEIFNITNGDYFRWRHIWPKIAAHFDMEDGGAEQVDLESAMRDVGPLWRELSAAHNLMIDDPSELVSWSFANYVFGTTWDVMSDSTKIRRHGFHEMLDSEKMFLNRLDELRVMRVIPS
;
A
#
# COMPACT_ATOMS: atom_id res chain seq x y z
N PHE A 1 13.64 4.49 -3.29
CA PHE A 1 12.62 5.56 -3.44
C PHE A 1 12.40 5.98 -4.89
N ASP A 2 13.41 5.78 -5.77
CA ASP A 2 13.38 6.20 -7.18
C ASP A 2 12.90 5.13 -8.15
N ALA A 3 12.87 3.87 -7.74
CA ALA A 3 12.33 2.79 -8.55
C ALA A 3 10.84 3.01 -8.86
N LEU A 4 10.40 2.58 -10.03
CA LEU A 4 8.98 2.52 -10.36
C LEU A 4 8.33 1.38 -9.59
N TYR A 5 7.15 1.65 -9.07
CA TYR A 5 6.33 0.69 -8.35
C TYR A 5 4.93 0.61 -8.93
N GLN A 6 4.29 -0.52 -8.70
CA GLN A 6 2.87 -0.72 -8.89
C GLN A 6 2.25 -1.23 -7.59
N ALA A 7 1.01 -0.88 -7.36
CA ALA A 7 0.20 -1.43 -6.29
C ALA A 7 -0.98 -2.22 -6.87
N THR A 8 -1.54 -3.10 -6.04
CA THR A 8 -2.79 -3.79 -6.33
C THR A 8 -3.73 -3.59 -5.14
N ASP A 9 -4.80 -2.84 -5.36
CA ASP A 9 -5.86 -2.68 -4.37
C ASP A 9 -6.61 -4.01 -4.16
N ALA A 10 -6.85 -4.37 -2.90
CA ALA A 10 -7.53 -5.63 -2.57
C ALA A 10 -8.96 -5.69 -3.13
N GLY A 11 -9.67 -4.56 -3.18
CA GLY A 11 -11.00 -4.47 -3.77
C GLY A 11 -10.96 -4.67 -5.29
N LEU A 12 -9.98 -4.07 -5.98
CA LEU A 12 -9.77 -4.29 -7.41
C LEU A 12 -9.43 -5.76 -7.69
N LEU A 13 -8.53 -6.35 -6.91
CA LEU A 13 -8.17 -7.75 -7.02
C LEU A 13 -9.39 -8.67 -6.82
N SER A 14 -10.21 -8.41 -5.82
CA SER A 14 -11.45 -9.13 -5.56
C SER A 14 -12.41 -9.09 -6.75
N ARG A 15 -12.57 -7.91 -7.38
CA ARG A 15 -13.40 -7.77 -8.58
C ARG A 15 -12.81 -8.50 -9.78
N ALA A 16 -11.48 -8.47 -9.95
CA ALA A 16 -10.80 -9.23 -11.01
C ALA A 16 -10.98 -10.74 -10.84
N ILE A 17 -10.86 -11.26 -9.62
CA ILE A 17 -11.13 -12.69 -9.30
C ILE A 17 -12.59 -13.03 -9.61
N SER A 18 -13.53 -12.20 -9.17
CA SER A 18 -14.96 -12.41 -9.45
C SER A 18 -15.28 -12.36 -10.94
N TRP A 19 -14.65 -11.44 -11.68
CA TRP A 19 -14.77 -11.36 -13.14
C TRP A 19 -14.22 -12.62 -13.83
N SER A 20 -13.01 -13.07 -13.48
CA SER A 20 -12.39 -14.24 -14.09
C SER A 20 -13.21 -15.52 -13.89
N GLY A 21 -13.87 -15.67 -12.72
CA GLY A 21 -14.73 -16.82 -12.45
C GLY A 21 -16.08 -16.81 -13.19
N ARG A 22 -16.45 -15.71 -13.87
CA ARG A 22 -17.72 -15.56 -14.59
C ARG A 22 -17.57 -15.34 -16.10
N THR A 23 -16.35 -15.08 -16.55
CA THR A 23 -16.05 -14.70 -17.92
C THR A 23 -15.43 -15.89 -18.66
N PRO A 24 -16.11 -16.48 -19.66
CA PRO A 24 -15.60 -17.66 -20.39
C PRO A 24 -14.21 -17.41 -21.02
N GLU A 25 -13.95 -16.19 -21.47
CA GLU A 25 -12.69 -15.77 -22.08
C GLU A 25 -11.52 -15.77 -21.09
N ALA A 26 -11.81 -15.82 -19.79
CA ALA A 26 -10.80 -15.90 -18.72
C ALA A 26 -10.52 -17.36 -18.28
N ALA A 27 -11.24 -18.35 -18.82
CA ALA A 27 -11.07 -19.76 -18.44
C ALA A 27 -9.67 -20.26 -18.82
N ASP A 28 -9.05 -21.00 -17.89
CA ASP A 28 -7.72 -21.60 -18.04
C ASP A 28 -6.58 -20.59 -18.31
N GLU A 29 -6.80 -19.30 -17.96
CA GLU A 29 -5.85 -18.23 -18.18
C GLU A 29 -5.21 -17.74 -16.87
N ILE A 30 -3.97 -17.26 -16.97
CA ILE A 30 -3.23 -16.62 -15.88
C ILE A 30 -3.10 -15.14 -16.21
N PHE A 31 -3.46 -14.28 -15.25
CA PHE A 31 -3.41 -12.83 -15.39
C PHE A 31 -2.56 -12.17 -14.30
N ASN A 32 -1.80 -11.16 -14.69
CA ASN A 32 -1.30 -10.16 -13.75
C ASN A 32 -2.39 -9.11 -13.53
N ILE A 33 -2.56 -8.69 -12.28
CA ILE A 33 -3.45 -7.61 -11.91
C ILE A 33 -2.69 -6.55 -11.10
N THR A 34 -2.86 -5.29 -11.45
CA THR A 34 -2.36 -4.12 -10.75
C THR A 34 -3.40 -3.01 -10.86
N ASN A 35 -3.23 -1.91 -10.11
CA ASN A 35 -4.10 -0.74 -10.22
C ASN A 35 -4.11 -0.13 -11.62
N GLY A 36 -3.04 -0.35 -12.39
CA GLY A 36 -2.96 0.06 -13.79
C GLY A 36 -2.11 1.30 -14.04
N ASP A 37 -1.69 1.99 -13.01
CA ASP A 37 -0.73 3.09 -13.04
C ASP A 37 0.64 2.67 -12.49
N TYR A 38 1.57 3.62 -12.50
CA TYR A 38 2.91 3.49 -11.93
C TYR A 38 3.20 4.68 -11.05
N PHE A 39 3.91 4.46 -9.95
CA PHE A 39 4.32 5.53 -9.07
C PHE A 39 5.76 5.35 -8.58
N ARG A 40 6.29 6.39 -7.94
CA ARG A 40 7.53 6.34 -7.18
C ARG A 40 7.23 6.76 -5.76
N TRP A 41 7.80 6.08 -4.78
CA TRP A 41 7.60 6.44 -3.38
C TRP A 41 7.98 7.89 -3.08
N ARG A 42 9.01 8.42 -3.76
CA ARG A 42 9.39 9.83 -3.64
C ARG A 42 8.27 10.84 -3.96
N HIS A 43 7.27 10.44 -4.75
CA HIS A 43 6.14 11.30 -5.12
C HIS A 43 4.89 11.05 -4.25
N ILE A 44 4.74 9.83 -3.75
CA ILE A 44 3.61 9.45 -2.89
C ILE A 44 3.88 9.88 -1.43
N TRP A 45 5.11 9.69 -0.94
CA TRP A 45 5.45 9.90 0.46
C TRP A 45 5.17 11.33 0.97
N PRO A 46 5.53 12.41 0.23
CA PRO A 46 5.20 13.77 0.64
C PRO A 46 3.70 14.00 0.82
N LYS A 47 2.87 13.33 0.01
CA LYS A 47 1.41 13.43 0.09
C LYS A 47 0.86 12.66 1.28
N ILE A 48 1.45 11.51 1.60
CA ILE A 48 1.14 10.78 2.84
C ILE A 48 1.52 11.63 4.05
N ALA A 49 2.72 12.21 4.08
CA ALA A 49 3.14 13.09 5.16
C ALA A 49 2.18 14.28 5.34
N ALA A 50 1.85 14.97 4.25
CA ALA A 50 0.88 16.08 4.26
C ALA A 50 -0.52 15.65 4.72
N HIS A 51 -0.94 14.40 4.43
CA HIS A 51 -2.21 13.84 4.88
C HIS A 51 -2.29 13.66 6.42
N PHE A 52 -1.14 13.61 7.08
CA PHE A 52 -1.00 13.58 8.54
C PHE A 52 -0.51 14.92 9.13
N ASP A 53 -0.59 16.01 8.37
CA ASP A 53 -0.06 17.32 8.77
C ASP A 53 1.42 17.28 9.18
N MET A 54 2.21 16.36 8.58
CA MET A 54 3.63 16.17 8.83
C MET A 54 4.45 16.80 7.71
N GLU A 55 5.62 17.33 8.07
CA GLU A 55 6.62 17.74 7.08
C GLU A 55 7.32 16.51 6.48
N ASP A 56 7.58 16.55 5.17
CA ASP A 56 8.40 15.54 4.50
C ASP A 56 9.88 15.77 4.82
N GLY A 57 10.49 14.86 5.54
CA GLY A 57 11.92 14.89 5.90
C GLY A 57 12.87 14.54 4.73
N GLY A 58 12.32 14.21 3.56
CA GLY A 58 13.09 13.74 2.41
C GLY A 58 13.45 12.25 2.49
N ALA A 59 14.15 11.77 1.44
CA ALA A 59 14.56 10.37 1.37
C ALA A 59 15.84 10.14 2.18
N GLU A 60 15.76 9.26 3.17
CA GLU A 60 16.89 8.80 3.97
C GLU A 60 16.98 7.27 3.90
N GLN A 61 18.20 6.73 3.91
CA GLN A 61 18.39 5.29 3.97
C GLN A 61 18.39 4.84 5.44
N VAL A 62 17.30 4.24 5.87
CA VAL A 62 17.10 3.79 7.25
C VAL A 62 16.81 2.29 7.26
N ASP A 63 17.43 1.56 8.19
CA ASP A 63 16.98 0.21 8.53
C ASP A 63 15.79 0.30 9.48
N LEU A 64 14.60 0.09 8.95
CA LEU A 64 13.34 0.23 9.69
C LEU A 64 13.20 -0.83 10.80
N GLU A 65 13.74 -2.04 10.65
CA GLU A 65 13.72 -3.03 11.75
C GLU A 65 14.51 -2.53 12.96
N SER A 66 15.67 -1.95 12.72
CA SER A 66 16.50 -1.40 13.79
C SER A 66 15.91 -0.11 14.36
N ALA A 67 15.43 0.80 13.50
CA ALA A 67 14.88 2.09 13.92
C ALA A 67 13.58 1.94 14.73
N MET A 68 12.77 0.94 14.42
CA MET A 68 11.45 0.73 15.02
C MET A 68 11.44 -0.37 16.11
N ARG A 69 12.62 -0.87 16.50
CA ARG A 69 12.73 -1.95 17.50
C ARG A 69 12.03 -1.64 18.81
N ASP A 70 12.15 -0.43 19.27
CA ASP A 70 11.67 0.02 20.58
C ASP A 70 10.41 0.92 20.48
N VAL A 71 9.67 0.85 19.35
CA VAL A 71 8.48 1.67 19.12
C VAL A 71 7.27 1.25 19.96
N GLY A 72 7.26 0.01 20.48
CA GLY A 72 6.11 -0.57 21.18
C GLY A 72 5.57 0.28 22.34
N PRO A 73 6.39 0.78 23.27
CA PRO A 73 5.90 1.67 24.35
C PRO A 73 5.26 2.95 23.84
N LEU A 74 5.89 3.62 22.86
CA LEU A 74 5.35 4.83 22.22
C LEU A 74 4.02 4.56 21.51
N TRP A 75 3.93 3.43 20.79
CA TRP A 75 2.70 3.05 20.12
C TRP A 75 1.55 2.81 21.11
N ARG A 76 1.80 2.13 22.23
CA ARG A 76 0.77 1.91 23.28
C ARG A 76 0.27 3.22 23.88
N GLU A 77 1.17 4.17 24.11
CA GLU A 77 0.78 5.51 24.58
C GLU A 77 -0.11 6.22 23.55
N LEU A 78 0.28 6.20 22.28
CA LEU A 78 -0.49 6.75 21.18
C LEU A 78 -1.85 6.06 21.03
N SER A 79 -1.86 4.73 21.07
CA SER A 79 -3.07 3.91 20.99
C SER A 79 -4.06 4.25 22.10
N ALA A 80 -3.57 4.40 23.34
CA ALA A 80 -4.41 4.80 24.47
C ALA A 80 -4.95 6.24 24.31
N ALA A 81 -4.11 7.18 23.87
CA ALA A 81 -4.50 8.57 23.68
C ALA A 81 -5.58 8.74 22.60
N HIS A 82 -5.53 7.95 21.51
CA HIS A 82 -6.47 7.99 20.40
C HIS A 82 -7.55 6.90 20.44
N ASN A 83 -7.58 6.08 21.49
CA ASN A 83 -8.51 4.96 21.61
C ASN A 83 -8.50 4.03 20.40
N LEU A 84 -7.30 3.65 19.96
CA LEU A 84 -7.11 2.77 18.82
C LEU A 84 -7.50 1.32 19.16
N MET A 85 -7.78 0.53 18.14
CA MET A 85 -8.18 -0.88 18.31
C MET A 85 -6.99 -1.81 18.53
N ILE A 86 -5.78 -1.39 18.15
CA ILE A 86 -4.56 -2.20 18.16
C ILE A 86 -3.52 -1.48 18.99
N ASP A 87 -2.99 -2.13 20.01
CA ASP A 87 -1.98 -1.58 20.93
C ASP A 87 -0.59 -2.19 20.74
N ASP A 88 -0.47 -3.24 19.92
CA ASP A 88 0.80 -3.82 19.49
C ASP A 88 1.11 -3.47 18.03
N PRO A 89 2.15 -2.66 17.76
CA PRO A 89 2.50 -2.28 16.38
C PRO A 89 2.93 -3.46 15.52
N SER A 90 3.34 -4.59 16.10
CA SER A 90 3.71 -5.80 15.34
C SER A 90 2.52 -6.46 14.64
N GLU A 91 1.30 -6.17 15.08
CA GLU A 91 0.07 -6.62 14.41
C GLU A 91 -0.27 -5.76 13.18
N LEU A 92 0.32 -4.58 13.06
CA LEU A 92 0.06 -3.64 11.97
C LEU A 92 1.10 -3.69 10.87
N VAL A 93 2.36 -3.81 11.23
CA VAL A 93 3.49 -3.58 10.31
C VAL A 93 4.54 -4.67 10.43
N SER A 94 4.93 -5.23 9.28
CA SER A 94 6.16 -5.99 9.15
C SER A 94 7.29 -5.05 8.70
N TRP A 95 8.17 -4.68 9.61
CA TRP A 95 9.29 -3.77 9.32
C TRP A 95 10.29 -4.37 8.32
N SER A 96 10.49 -5.69 8.33
CA SER A 96 11.31 -6.39 7.33
C SER A 96 10.70 -6.26 5.92
N PHE A 97 9.38 -6.38 5.80
CA PHE A 97 8.70 -6.15 4.53
C PHE A 97 8.78 -4.68 4.10
N ALA A 98 8.63 -3.74 5.04
CA ALA A 98 8.81 -2.32 4.75
C ALA A 98 10.24 -2.01 4.26
N ASN A 99 11.28 -2.59 4.89
CA ASN A 99 12.66 -2.49 4.41
C ASN A 99 12.80 -2.99 2.98
N TYR A 100 12.20 -4.14 2.65
CA TYR A 100 12.21 -4.67 1.28
C TYR A 100 11.55 -3.71 0.30
N VAL A 101 10.35 -3.20 0.62
CA VAL A 101 9.59 -2.31 -0.26
C VAL A 101 10.33 -0.99 -0.49
N PHE A 102 10.75 -0.32 0.58
CA PHE A 102 11.38 1.00 0.48
C PHE A 102 12.86 0.95 0.07
N GLY A 103 13.53 -0.18 0.30
CA GLY A 103 14.92 -0.42 -0.08
C GLY A 103 15.10 -0.92 -1.52
N THR A 104 14.03 -1.21 -2.24
CA THR A 104 14.09 -1.71 -3.62
C THR A 104 14.72 -0.67 -4.56
N THR A 105 15.75 -1.09 -5.32
CA THR A 105 16.51 -0.23 -6.24
C THR A 105 16.22 -0.50 -7.71
N TRP A 106 15.40 -1.49 -8.03
CA TRP A 106 14.97 -1.86 -9.38
C TRP A 106 13.49 -1.60 -9.58
N ASP A 107 13.08 -1.39 -10.83
CA ASP A 107 11.68 -1.16 -11.18
C ASP A 107 10.86 -2.44 -10.98
N VAL A 108 9.73 -2.30 -10.29
CA VAL A 108 8.76 -3.38 -10.02
C VAL A 108 7.55 -3.12 -10.90
N MET A 109 7.51 -3.79 -12.05
CA MET A 109 6.46 -3.59 -13.04
C MET A 109 5.93 -4.94 -13.56
N SER A 110 4.61 -5.05 -13.61
CA SER A 110 3.91 -6.18 -14.18
C SER A 110 3.12 -5.71 -15.41
N ASP A 111 3.16 -6.50 -16.47
CA ASP A 111 2.32 -6.25 -17.64
C ASP A 111 0.89 -6.75 -17.39
N SER A 112 -0.07 -5.84 -17.33
CA SER A 112 -1.51 -6.12 -17.22
C SER A 112 -2.26 -6.04 -18.56
N THR A 113 -1.53 -5.97 -19.69
CA THR A 113 -2.14 -5.89 -21.04
C THR A 113 -3.03 -7.09 -21.34
N LYS A 114 -2.61 -8.28 -20.91
CA LYS A 114 -3.37 -9.52 -21.16
C LYS A 114 -4.77 -9.46 -20.56
N ILE A 115 -4.91 -9.11 -19.29
CA ILE A 115 -6.23 -9.08 -18.63
C ILE A 115 -7.15 -8.03 -19.26
N ARG A 116 -6.60 -6.90 -19.71
CA ARG A 116 -7.35 -5.85 -20.41
C ARG A 116 -7.88 -6.33 -21.76
N ARG A 117 -7.06 -7.08 -22.52
CA ARG A 117 -7.49 -7.68 -23.79
C ARG A 117 -8.59 -8.70 -23.63
N HIS A 118 -8.71 -9.32 -22.45
CA HIS A 118 -9.77 -10.26 -22.12
C HIS A 118 -11.03 -9.58 -21.53
N GLY A 119 -11.04 -8.24 -21.44
CA GLY A 119 -12.23 -7.48 -21.09
C GLY A 119 -12.29 -6.92 -19.65
N PHE A 120 -11.27 -7.14 -18.82
CA PHE A 120 -11.19 -6.47 -17.52
C PHE A 120 -10.47 -5.13 -17.65
N HIS A 121 -11.22 -4.03 -17.62
CA HIS A 121 -10.70 -2.68 -17.88
C HIS A 121 -10.62 -1.78 -16.65
N GLU A 122 -10.99 -2.29 -15.48
CA GLU A 122 -10.94 -1.49 -14.26
C GLU A 122 -9.51 -1.08 -13.90
N MET A 123 -9.38 0.16 -13.48
CA MET A 123 -8.13 0.78 -13.05
C MET A 123 -8.38 1.67 -11.85
N LEU A 124 -7.36 1.85 -11.01
CA LEU A 124 -7.36 2.76 -9.88
C LEU A 124 -6.14 3.70 -9.95
N ASP A 125 -6.34 4.90 -9.49
CA ASP A 125 -5.28 5.85 -9.17
C ASP A 125 -4.64 5.43 -7.85
N SER A 126 -3.39 4.97 -7.87
CA SER A 126 -2.71 4.44 -6.69
C SER A 126 -2.51 5.49 -5.60
N GLU A 127 -2.28 6.75 -5.97
CA GLU A 127 -2.16 7.84 -5.00
C GLU A 127 -3.45 8.03 -4.21
N LYS A 128 -4.57 8.18 -4.91
CA LYS A 128 -5.88 8.30 -4.26
C LYS A 128 -6.24 7.05 -3.45
N MET A 129 -5.88 5.88 -3.97
CA MET A 129 -6.10 4.62 -3.27
C MET A 129 -5.37 4.62 -1.92
N PHE A 130 -4.08 5.01 -1.87
CA PHE A 130 -3.34 5.08 -0.60
C PHE A 130 -3.99 6.04 0.40
N LEU A 131 -4.33 7.25 -0.01
CA LEU A 131 -4.95 8.24 0.87
C LEU A 131 -6.32 7.76 1.38
N ASN A 132 -7.15 7.21 0.51
CA ASN A 132 -8.45 6.64 0.89
C ASN A 132 -8.30 5.48 1.90
N ARG A 133 -7.28 4.61 1.73
CA ARG A 133 -7.01 3.51 2.68
C ARG A 133 -6.58 4.05 4.03
N LEU A 134 -5.79 5.10 4.07
CA LEU A 134 -5.42 5.76 5.33
C LEU A 134 -6.66 6.34 6.03
N ASP A 135 -7.58 6.98 5.29
CA ASP A 135 -8.83 7.48 5.86
C ASP A 135 -9.73 6.35 6.39
N GLU A 136 -9.83 5.23 5.68
CA GLU A 136 -10.53 4.04 6.17
C GLU A 136 -9.91 3.49 7.47
N LEU A 137 -8.58 3.43 7.56
CA LEU A 137 -7.88 3.00 8.76
C LEU A 137 -8.12 3.94 9.95
N ARG A 138 -8.21 5.25 9.70
CA ARG A 138 -8.62 6.24 10.72
C ARG A 138 -10.05 5.99 11.21
N VAL A 139 -11.00 5.82 10.28
CA VAL A 139 -12.41 5.52 10.64
C VAL A 139 -12.52 4.24 11.46
N MET A 140 -11.72 3.21 11.13
CA MET A 140 -11.63 1.97 11.88
C MET A 140 -10.84 2.09 13.18
N ARG A 141 -10.26 3.25 13.47
CA ARG A 141 -9.38 3.46 14.65
C ARG A 141 -8.18 2.51 14.69
N VAL A 142 -7.64 2.18 13.54
CA VAL A 142 -6.41 1.39 13.41
C VAL A 142 -5.18 2.30 13.50
N ILE A 143 -5.31 3.53 12.99
CA ILE A 143 -4.30 4.59 13.09
C ILE A 143 -4.94 5.87 13.64
N PRO A 144 -4.14 6.82 14.17
CA PRO A 144 -4.63 8.10 14.68
C PRO A 144 -5.34 8.93 13.61
N SER A 145 -6.34 9.71 14.06
CA SER A 145 -7.05 10.71 13.24
C SER A 145 -6.28 12.02 13.19
#